data_1304e12f90d338a5e2550bf8fe27070d
#
_entry.id   1304e12f90d338a5e2550bf8fe27070d
#
_cell.length_a   1.000
_cell.length_b   1.000
_cell.length_c   1.000
_cell.angle_alpha   90.00
_cell.angle_beta   90.00
_cell.angle_gamma   90.00
#
_symmetry.space_group_name_H-M   'P 1'
#
loop_
_entity.id
_entity.type
_entity.pdbx_description
1 polymer ?
#
loop_
_entity_poly.entity_id
_entity_poly.type
_entity_poly.pdbx_seq_one_letter_code
_entity_poly.pdbx_strand_id
1 'polypeptide(L)'
;MKTLHSIASMVLVLLSAAPAQSQYTKPVYVSMPSAGNLQHLPLAAAKFKGFYNEMGITNAQLVFLRGNSINVQALVAGSVQFASAFGPSMHAMFRGEQIRILMPIFNQIPFSLVTRPEVKRLEDLKGSKIAVTFGGSTYSVLIALLTKYGIAPNFAEYLNLPGDQAKTAALIQGRASAALMAPPADRQLLKEGFKRLVYVGDVFKNIPFSAMLTMAKVIQEEPDLVQRGVTAVTKALLFIRENRDGGIEMVMRHGQVDKEVATSLYDLMRDAFSPELTPEGVMLRAELEIATLKERPNFDPKAFMDDRFLKNALRSPGR
;
A
#
# COMPACT_ATOMS: atom_id res chain seq x y z
N MET A 1 46.35 -71.40 9.88
CA MET A 1 46.57 -69.98 9.50
C MET A 1 45.33 -69.51 8.72
N LYS A 2 44.44 -68.75 9.38
CA LYS A 2 43.22 -68.23 8.77
C LYS A 2 43.42 -66.72 8.58
N THR A 3 43.46 -66.27 7.38
CA THR A 3 43.54 -64.86 6.98
C THR A 3 42.16 -64.20 7.03
N LEU A 4 41.97 -63.26 7.97
CA LEU A 4 40.78 -62.36 7.98
C LEU A 4 40.97 -61.25 6.96
N HIS A 5 40.04 -61.16 6.00
CA HIS A 5 39.91 -60.02 5.12
C HIS A 5 38.92 -59.03 5.78
N SER A 6 39.46 -57.85 6.12
CA SER A 6 38.67 -56.75 6.64
C SER A 6 38.15 -55.92 5.45
N ILE A 7 36.84 -55.90 5.22
CA ILE A 7 36.20 -55.06 4.23
C ILE A 7 35.84 -53.74 4.91
N ALA A 8 36.57 -52.69 4.62
CA ALA A 8 36.24 -51.32 5.03
C ALA A 8 35.15 -50.77 4.12
N SER A 9 33.90 -50.68 4.64
CA SER A 9 32.79 -49.99 3.93
C SER A 9 32.98 -48.50 4.03
N MET A 10 33.33 -47.89 2.92
CA MET A 10 33.43 -46.43 2.74
C MET A 10 32.04 -45.87 2.50
N VAL A 11 31.42 -45.27 3.55
CA VAL A 11 30.14 -44.56 3.44
C VAL A 11 30.39 -43.21 2.75
N LEU A 12 30.00 -43.11 1.49
CA LEU A 12 30.02 -41.86 0.71
C LEU A 12 28.83 -40.99 1.14
N VAL A 13 29.06 -40.02 2.02
CA VAL A 13 28.06 -38.99 2.37
C VAL A 13 27.96 -38.02 1.20
N LEU A 14 26.96 -38.18 0.35
CA LEU A 14 26.57 -37.19 -0.64
C LEU A 14 25.97 -35.96 0.10
N LEU A 15 26.81 -34.97 0.37
CA LEU A 15 26.33 -33.63 0.71
C LEU A 15 25.63 -33.07 -0.55
N SER A 16 24.30 -33.09 -0.54
CA SER A 16 23.50 -32.34 -1.49
C SER A 16 23.74 -30.83 -1.23
N ALA A 17 24.66 -30.24 -1.98
CA ALA A 17 24.80 -28.78 -2.01
C ALA A 17 23.49 -28.21 -2.57
N ALA A 18 22.68 -27.58 -1.69
CA ALA A 18 21.56 -26.76 -2.14
C ALA A 18 22.14 -25.71 -3.12
N PRO A 19 21.50 -25.46 -4.27
CA PRO A 19 21.98 -24.47 -5.21
C PRO A 19 22.10 -23.12 -4.49
N ALA A 20 23.31 -22.54 -4.50
CA ALA A 20 23.54 -21.22 -3.95
C ALA A 20 22.64 -20.23 -4.70
N GLN A 21 21.64 -19.71 -4.02
CA GLN A 21 20.69 -18.79 -4.63
C GLN A 21 21.44 -17.52 -5.02
N SER A 22 21.49 -17.21 -6.31
CA SER A 22 22.12 -15.99 -6.85
C SER A 22 21.59 -14.76 -6.11
N GLN A 23 22.47 -13.90 -5.59
CA GLN A 23 22.11 -12.71 -4.84
C GLN A 23 21.98 -11.49 -5.76
N TYR A 24 20.94 -10.68 -5.56
CA TYR A 24 20.82 -9.35 -6.14
C TYR A 24 21.59 -8.34 -5.27
N THR A 25 22.81 -8.01 -5.70
CA THR A 25 23.69 -7.05 -5.00
C THR A 25 23.54 -5.63 -5.51
N LYS A 26 23.01 -5.44 -6.73
CA LYS A 26 22.66 -4.12 -7.25
C LYS A 26 21.54 -3.49 -6.41
N PRO A 27 21.48 -2.15 -6.30
CA PRO A 27 20.39 -1.48 -5.62
C PRO A 27 19.05 -1.83 -6.26
N VAL A 28 18.08 -2.25 -5.43
CA VAL A 28 16.68 -2.45 -5.80
C VAL A 28 15.86 -1.40 -5.09
N TYR A 29 15.32 -0.47 -5.84
CA TYR A 29 14.58 0.66 -5.30
C TYR A 29 13.10 0.33 -5.17
N VAL A 30 12.56 0.52 -3.95
CA VAL A 30 11.14 0.32 -3.61
C VAL A 30 10.60 1.66 -3.15
N SER A 31 9.73 2.27 -3.96
CA SER A 31 9.25 3.62 -3.69
C SER A 31 7.88 3.66 -3.03
N MET A 32 7.73 4.64 -2.15
CA MET A 32 6.49 4.96 -1.43
C MET A 32 6.23 6.46 -1.47
N PRO A 33 4.94 6.92 -1.46
CA PRO A 33 4.61 8.35 -1.57
C PRO A 33 5.06 9.20 -0.39
N SER A 34 5.18 8.60 0.80
CA SER A 34 5.60 9.29 2.03
C SER A 34 6.15 8.32 3.06
N ALA A 35 7.02 8.81 3.93
CA ALA A 35 7.43 8.10 5.13
C ALA A 35 6.28 8.05 6.15
N GLY A 36 6.23 7.00 6.96
CA GLY A 36 5.27 6.87 8.06
C GLY A 36 3.85 6.51 7.67
N ASN A 37 3.55 6.39 6.38
CA ASN A 37 2.21 6.06 5.90
C ASN A 37 1.95 4.55 6.04
N LEU A 38 1.06 4.19 6.97
CA LEU A 38 0.83 2.80 7.38
C LEU A 38 0.24 1.91 6.29
N GLN A 39 -0.43 2.49 5.29
CA GLN A 39 -0.96 1.75 4.14
C GLN A 39 0.15 1.12 3.27
N HIS A 40 1.40 1.52 3.48
CA HIS A 40 2.57 0.98 2.78
C HIS A 40 3.49 0.17 3.71
N LEU A 41 3.05 -0.08 4.95
CA LEU A 41 3.81 -0.73 6.01
C LEU A 41 4.47 -2.06 5.59
N PRO A 42 3.82 -2.98 4.83
CA PRO A 42 4.45 -4.24 4.43
C PRO A 42 5.75 -4.07 3.63
N LEU A 43 5.87 -3.04 2.77
CA LEU A 43 7.11 -2.75 2.05
C LEU A 43 8.25 -2.35 2.99
N ALA A 44 7.95 -1.49 3.98
CA ALA A 44 8.91 -1.07 4.98
C ALA A 44 9.27 -2.23 5.94
N ALA A 45 8.28 -2.99 6.39
CA ALA A 45 8.48 -4.14 7.26
C ALA A 45 9.34 -5.22 6.60
N ALA A 46 9.19 -5.45 5.30
CA ALA A 46 10.06 -6.37 4.55
C ALA A 46 11.56 -5.98 4.65
N LYS A 47 11.86 -4.68 4.66
CA LYS A 47 13.22 -4.17 4.90
C LYS A 47 13.61 -4.29 6.36
N PHE A 48 12.75 -3.85 7.29
CA PHE A 48 13.06 -3.81 8.73
C PHE A 48 13.24 -5.19 9.35
N LYS A 49 12.51 -6.19 8.85
CA LYS A 49 12.60 -7.60 9.30
C LYS A 49 13.64 -8.41 8.53
N GLY A 50 14.28 -7.83 7.52
CA GLY A 50 15.28 -8.52 6.72
C GLY A 50 14.75 -9.46 5.65
N PHE A 51 13.45 -9.48 5.38
CA PHE A 51 12.84 -10.42 4.41
C PHE A 51 13.36 -10.23 2.98
N TYR A 52 13.73 -9.01 2.57
CA TYR A 52 14.42 -8.82 1.29
C TYR A 52 15.76 -9.57 1.25
N ASN A 53 16.55 -9.49 2.35
CA ASN A 53 17.83 -10.18 2.43
C ASN A 53 17.64 -11.71 2.42
N GLU A 54 16.63 -12.22 3.13
CA GLU A 54 16.29 -13.65 3.11
C GLU A 54 15.96 -14.14 1.69
N MET A 55 15.32 -13.29 0.89
CA MET A 55 15.03 -13.57 -0.52
C MET A 55 16.19 -13.25 -1.45
N GLY A 56 17.39 -12.98 -0.93
CA GLY A 56 18.59 -12.71 -1.71
C GLY A 56 18.64 -11.31 -2.34
N ILE A 57 17.75 -10.38 -1.98
CA ILE A 57 17.83 -8.95 -2.36
C ILE A 57 18.61 -8.23 -1.26
N THR A 58 19.94 -8.26 -1.33
CA THR A 58 20.80 -7.75 -0.24
C THR A 58 20.88 -6.22 -0.18
N ASN A 59 20.57 -5.55 -1.28
CA ASN A 59 20.61 -4.08 -1.39
C ASN A 59 19.25 -3.47 -1.74
N ALA A 60 18.18 -3.83 -1.00
CA ALA A 60 16.88 -3.18 -1.14
C ALA A 60 16.92 -1.77 -0.51
N GLN A 61 16.51 -0.74 -1.26
CA GLN A 61 16.49 0.66 -0.86
C GLN A 61 15.05 1.18 -0.85
N LEU A 62 14.58 1.65 0.34
CA LEU A 62 13.29 2.30 0.42
C LEU A 62 13.44 3.77 0.02
N VAL A 63 12.65 4.23 -0.94
CA VAL A 63 12.68 5.61 -1.45
C VAL A 63 11.34 6.28 -1.14
N PHE A 64 11.40 7.39 -0.40
CA PHE A 64 10.21 8.18 -0.08
C PHE A 64 10.15 9.39 -1.02
N LEU A 65 9.34 9.26 -2.06
CA LEU A 65 9.13 10.31 -3.07
C LEU A 65 7.90 11.13 -2.66
N ARG A 66 8.15 12.37 -2.24
CA ARG A 66 7.07 13.26 -1.77
C ARG A 66 6.07 13.56 -2.88
N GLY A 67 4.94 12.84 -2.83
CA GLY A 67 3.84 12.98 -3.78
C GLY A 67 3.64 11.75 -4.66
N ASN A 68 2.37 11.49 -4.93
CA ASN A 68 1.95 10.31 -5.68
C ASN A 68 2.39 10.36 -7.15
N SER A 69 2.31 11.54 -7.79
CA SER A 69 2.67 11.71 -9.20
C SER A 69 4.15 11.45 -9.44
N ILE A 70 5.04 11.91 -8.55
CA ILE A 70 6.49 11.67 -8.65
C ILE A 70 6.79 10.18 -8.51
N ASN A 71 6.05 9.49 -7.63
CA ASN A 71 6.18 8.05 -7.43
C ASN A 71 5.86 7.26 -8.70
N VAL A 72 4.76 7.63 -9.38
CA VAL A 72 4.35 7.02 -10.65
C VAL A 72 5.35 7.33 -11.76
N GLN A 73 5.82 8.57 -11.85
CA GLN A 73 6.84 8.97 -12.84
C GLN A 73 8.14 8.19 -12.65
N ALA A 74 8.61 8.00 -11.41
CA ALA A 74 9.80 7.23 -11.12
C ALA A 74 9.66 5.75 -11.53
N LEU A 75 8.47 5.17 -11.34
CA LEU A 75 8.17 3.80 -11.78
C LEU A 75 8.19 3.70 -13.31
N VAL A 76 7.47 4.59 -14.01
CA VAL A 76 7.37 4.59 -15.47
C VAL A 76 8.74 4.85 -16.13
N ALA A 77 9.54 5.73 -15.53
CA ALA A 77 10.91 6.01 -15.99
C ALA A 77 11.91 4.88 -15.68
N GLY A 78 11.51 3.84 -14.94
CA GLY A 78 12.41 2.75 -14.54
C GLY A 78 13.43 3.13 -13.46
N SER A 79 13.27 4.30 -12.83
CA SER A 79 14.16 4.74 -11.75
C SER A 79 13.96 3.94 -10.46
N VAL A 80 12.83 3.25 -10.33
CA VAL A 80 12.53 2.31 -9.26
C VAL A 80 11.95 1.03 -9.84
N GLN A 81 12.25 -0.11 -9.23
CA GLN A 81 11.74 -1.42 -9.66
C GLN A 81 10.33 -1.69 -9.15
N PHE A 82 10.03 -1.18 -7.95
CA PHE A 82 8.73 -1.36 -7.30
C PHE A 82 8.20 -0.03 -6.74
N ALA A 83 6.89 0.13 -6.81
CA ALA A 83 6.19 1.30 -6.27
C ALA A 83 4.88 0.90 -5.60
N SER A 84 4.30 1.80 -4.78
CA SER A 84 3.06 1.54 -4.07
C SER A 84 1.96 2.61 -4.23
N ALA A 85 2.11 3.56 -5.13
CA ALA A 85 1.14 4.62 -5.40
C ALA A 85 -0.03 4.13 -6.28
N PHE A 86 -0.84 3.18 -5.80
CA PHE A 86 -1.80 2.43 -6.62
C PHE A 86 -2.86 3.30 -7.30
N GLY A 87 -3.63 4.10 -6.55
CA GLY A 87 -4.65 4.95 -7.16
C GLY A 87 -4.11 5.86 -8.27
N PRO A 88 -3.10 6.69 -8.00
CA PRO A 88 -2.46 7.50 -9.04
C PRO A 88 -1.86 6.71 -10.21
N SER A 89 -1.37 5.48 -9.97
CA SER A 89 -0.89 4.62 -11.05
C SER A 89 -2.01 4.15 -11.99
N MET A 90 -3.25 4.07 -11.52
CA MET A 90 -4.40 3.77 -12.39
C MET A 90 -4.61 4.85 -13.44
N HIS A 91 -4.40 6.13 -13.13
CA HIS A 91 -4.45 7.19 -14.14
C HIS A 91 -3.36 7.02 -15.22
N ALA A 92 -2.20 6.46 -14.88
CA ALA A 92 -1.17 6.11 -15.86
C ALA A 92 -1.59 4.88 -16.68
N MET A 93 -2.14 3.84 -16.04
CA MET A 93 -2.70 2.67 -16.74
C MET A 93 -3.83 3.06 -17.70
N PHE A 94 -4.70 4.00 -17.34
CA PHE A 94 -5.76 4.53 -18.22
C PHE A 94 -5.19 5.23 -19.47
N ARG A 95 -3.97 5.74 -19.40
CA ARG A 95 -3.24 6.32 -20.55
C ARG A 95 -2.38 5.32 -21.30
N GLY A 96 -2.45 4.02 -20.96
CA GLY A 96 -1.75 2.95 -21.65
C GLY A 96 -0.38 2.56 -21.08
N GLU A 97 0.05 3.17 -19.94
CA GLU A 97 1.29 2.77 -19.31
C GLU A 97 1.26 1.31 -18.85
N GLN A 98 2.34 0.59 -19.15
CA GLN A 98 2.42 -0.86 -18.93
C GLN A 98 2.81 -1.22 -17.49
N ILE A 99 2.11 -0.62 -16.52
CA ILE A 99 2.24 -0.96 -15.10
C ILE A 99 1.52 -2.29 -14.83
N ARG A 100 2.06 -3.10 -13.93
CA ARG A 100 1.45 -4.36 -13.47
C ARG A 100 1.22 -4.32 -11.97
N ILE A 101 0.05 -4.82 -11.56
CA ILE A 101 -0.37 -5.00 -10.19
C ILE A 101 0.06 -6.40 -9.77
N LEU A 102 1.02 -6.51 -8.84
CA LEU A 102 1.60 -7.78 -8.41
C LEU A 102 0.86 -8.38 -7.22
N MET A 103 0.54 -7.54 -6.23
CA MET A 103 -0.16 -7.93 -5.02
C MET A 103 -0.78 -6.71 -4.34
N PRO A 104 -1.89 -6.86 -3.60
CA PRO A 104 -2.37 -5.81 -2.72
C PRO A 104 -1.46 -5.72 -1.50
N ILE A 105 -1.36 -4.52 -0.95
CA ILE A 105 -0.61 -4.26 0.29
C ILE A 105 -1.59 -3.92 1.41
N PHE A 106 -2.66 -3.20 1.07
CA PHE A 106 -3.67 -2.74 2.00
C PHE A 106 -5.04 -2.67 1.32
N ASN A 107 -6.00 -3.50 1.78
CA ASN A 107 -7.31 -3.75 1.14
C ASN A 107 -8.48 -2.98 1.78
N GLN A 108 -8.24 -1.76 2.23
CA GLN A 108 -9.28 -0.89 2.79
C GLN A 108 -8.97 0.56 2.46
N ILE A 109 -9.99 1.37 2.22
CA ILE A 109 -9.81 2.82 2.09
C ILE A 109 -9.67 3.42 3.49
N PRO A 110 -8.47 3.87 3.91
CA PRO A 110 -8.19 4.17 5.31
C PRO A 110 -8.57 5.60 5.72
N PHE A 111 -9.38 6.29 4.92
CA PHE A 111 -9.67 7.69 5.16
C PHE A 111 -10.83 7.90 6.13
N SER A 112 -10.68 8.91 6.97
CA SER A 112 -11.75 9.50 7.77
C SER A 112 -12.12 10.87 7.19
N LEU A 113 -13.41 11.14 6.99
CA LEU A 113 -13.89 12.49 6.81
C LEU A 113 -13.95 13.13 8.20
N VAL A 114 -12.92 13.90 8.51
CA VAL A 114 -12.79 14.63 9.78
C VAL A 114 -13.39 16.00 9.62
N THR A 115 -14.22 16.42 10.57
CA THR A 115 -14.94 17.68 10.53
C THR A 115 -14.75 18.48 11.81
N ARG A 116 -15.00 19.77 11.73
CA ARG A 116 -15.15 20.62 12.90
C ARG A 116 -16.37 20.15 13.74
N PRO A 117 -16.38 20.43 15.07
CA PRO A 117 -17.38 19.89 16.00
C PRO A 117 -18.83 20.27 15.68
N GLU A 118 -19.06 21.40 15.03
CA GLU A 118 -20.39 21.90 14.65
C GLU A 118 -21.03 21.11 13.50
N VAL A 119 -20.25 20.46 12.65
CA VAL A 119 -20.74 19.63 11.52
C VAL A 119 -21.22 18.29 12.05
N LYS A 120 -22.51 17.98 11.87
CA LYS A 120 -23.13 16.76 12.39
C LYS A 120 -23.46 15.72 11.30
N ARG A 121 -23.65 16.17 10.07
CA ARG A 121 -24.02 15.34 8.91
C ARG A 121 -23.42 15.90 7.63
N LEU A 122 -23.43 15.10 6.56
CA LEU A 122 -22.79 15.47 5.28
C LEU A 122 -23.41 16.74 4.67
N GLU A 123 -24.73 16.90 4.82
CA GLU A 123 -25.47 18.04 4.28
C GLU A 123 -25.06 19.38 4.89
N ASP A 124 -24.54 19.37 6.13
CA ASP A 124 -24.06 20.58 6.82
C ASP A 124 -22.79 21.15 6.14
N LEU A 125 -22.15 20.38 5.25
CA LEU A 125 -20.98 20.81 4.47
C LEU A 125 -21.37 21.57 3.19
N LYS A 126 -22.66 21.78 2.90
CA LYS A 126 -23.11 22.52 1.71
C LYS A 126 -22.51 23.94 1.69
N GLY A 127 -21.84 24.29 0.59
CA GLY A 127 -21.19 25.60 0.42
C GLY A 127 -19.96 25.83 1.30
N SER A 128 -19.57 24.82 2.10
CA SER A 128 -18.37 24.93 2.94
C SER A 128 -17.11 24.49 2.18
N LYS A 129 -15.95 24.69 2.81
CA LYS A 129 -14.64 24.28 2.24
C LYS A 129 -14.21 22.94 2.80
N ILE A 130 -13.91 21.99 1.92
CA ILE A 130 -13.39 20.66 2.27
C ILE A 130 -11.96 20.54 1.77
N ALA A 131 -11.01 20.25 2.66
CA ALA A 131 -9.61 20.08 2.33
C ALA A 131 -9.31 18.67 1.78
N VAL A 132 -8.72 18.62 0.60
CA VAL A 132 -8.34 17.40 -0.12
C VAL A 132 -6.99 17.60 -0.83
N THR A 133 -6.46 16.56 -1.47
CA THR A 133 -5.30 16.67 -2.36
C THR A 133 -5.73 16.31 -3.76
N PHE A 134 -5.65 17.24 -4.70
CA PHE A 134 -5.93 16.98 -6.11
C PHE A 134 -4.83 16.13 -6.74
N GLY A 135 -5.21 15.27 -7.68
CA GLY A 135 -4.29 14.30 -8.26
C GLY A 135 -3.86 13.19 -7.32
N GLY A 136 -4.45 13.12 -6.12
CA GLY A 136 -4.30 12.06 -5.14
C GLY A 136 -5.64 11.42 -4.79
N SER A 137 -5.59 10.25 -4.13
CA SER A 137 -6.78 9.46 -3.82
C SER A 137 -7.79 10.14 -2.90
N THR A 138 -7.41 11.20 -2.14
CA THR A 138 -8.36 11.85 -1.23
C THR A 138 -9.46 12.59 -1.96
N TYR A 139 -9.17 13.21 -3.10
CA TYR A 139 -10.20 13.89 -3.89
C TYR A 139 -11.15 12.89 -4.56
N SER A 140 -10.62 11.91 -5.28
CA SER A 140 -11.45 10.89 -5.95
C SER A 140 -12.31 10.10 -4.99
N VAL A 141 -11.75 9.71 -3.84
CA VAL A 141 -12.50 9.00 -2.79
C VAL A 141 -13.59 9.88 -2.18
N LEU A 142 -13.34 11.18 -1.95
CA LEU A 142 -14.37 12.09 -1.46
C LEU A 142 -15.51 12.22 -2.46
N ILE A 143 -15.21 12.43 -3.74
CA ILE A 143 -16.24 12.53 -4.80
C ILE A 143 -17.08 11.25 -4.86
N ALA A 144 -16.44 10.07 -4.83
CA ALA A 144 -17.15 8.80 -4.80
C ALA A 144 -18.02 8.63 -3.54
N LEU A 145 -17.52 9.07 -2.38
CA LEU A 145 -18.27 9.07 -1.12
C LEU A 145 -19.53 9.94 -1.22
N LEU A 146 -19.40 11.17 -1.68
CA LEU A 146 -20.53 12.09 -1.85
C LEU A 146 -21.56 11.52 -2.83
N THR A 147 -21.10 11.00 -3.97
CA THR A 147 -21.96 10.36 -4.97
C THR A 147 -22.72 9.17 -4.39
N LYS A 148 -22.06 8.34 -3.56
CA LYS A 148 -22.70 7.21 -2.86
C LYS A 148 -23.84 7.64 -1.93
N TYR A 149 -23.74 8.83 -1.33
CA TYR A 149 -24.78 9.42 -0.49
C TYR A 149 -25.78 10.29 -1.27
N GLY A 150 -25.72 10.29 -2.63
CA GLY A 150 -26.61 11.08 -3.47
C GLY A 150 -26.33 12.58 -3.44
N ILE A 151 -25.14 12.99 -2.99
CA ILE A 151 -24.74 14.39 -2.89
C ILE A 151 -23.94 14.77 -4.15
N ALA A 152 -24.35 15.84 -4.82
CA ALA A 152 -23.67 16.32 -6.01
C ALA A 152 -22.23 16.79 -5.70
N PRO A 153 -21.23 16.45 -6.53
CA PRO A 153 -19.84 16.82 -6.28
C PRO A 153 -19.59 18.31 -6.10
N ASN A 154 -20.39 19.16 -6.69
CA ASN A 154 -20.29 20.62 -6.62
C ASN A 154 -21.02 21.25 -5.42
N PHE A 155 -21.47 20.46 -4.44
CA PHE A 155 -22.21 20.98 -3.28
C PHE A 155 -21.32 21.75 -2.30
N ALA A 156 -20.00 21.56 -2.34
CA ALA A 156 -18.99 22.20 -1.50
C ALA A 156 -17.82 22.74 -2.32
N GLU A 157 -17.02 23.62 -1.74
CA GLU A 157 -15.75 24.07 -2.31
C GLU A 157 -14.62 23.13 -1.87
N TYR A 158 -13.64 22.88 -2.76
CA TYR A 158 -12.51 22.01 -2.46
C TYR A 158 -11.21 22.80 -2.37
N LEU A 159 -10.56 22.74 -1.21
CA LEU A 159 -9.22 23.29 -1.01
C LEU A 159 -8.18 22.24 -1.36
N ASN A 160 -7.38 22.53 -2.40
CA ASN A 160 -6.25 21.67 -2.75
C ASN A 160 -5.08 21.90 -1.78
N LEU A 161 -4.90 21.02 -0.83
CA LEU A 161 -3.85 21.07 0.18
C LEU A 161 -3.03 19.76 0.15
N PRO A 162 -1.76 19.82 -0.25
CA PRO A 162 -0.91 18.64 -0.31
C PRO A 162 -0.50 18.19 1.10
N GLY A 163 -0.71 16.90 1.38
CA GLY A 163 -0.31 16.26 2.64
C GLY A 163 -1.26 16.56 3.81
N ASP A 164 -1.20 15.69 4.82
CA ASP A 164 -2.11 15.76 5.96
C ASP A 164 -1.82 16.94 6.89
N GLN A 165 -0.55 17.38 6.97
CA GLN A 165 -0.17 18.54 7.78
C GLN A 165 -0.86 19.85 7.34
N ALA A 166 -0.91 20.11 6.01
CA ALA A 166 -1.57 21.31 5.49
C ALA A 166 -3.09 21.25 5.71
N LYS A 167 -3.72 20.08 5.57
CA LYS A 167 -5.12 19.85 5.84
C LYS A 167 -5.45 20.01 7.33
N THR A 168 -4.61 19.47 8.23
CA THR A 168 -4.71 19.65 9.68
C THR A 168 -4.69 21.14 10.04
N ALA A 169 -3.71 21.88 9.55
CA ALA A 169 -3.62 23.32 9.78
C ALA A 169 -4.85 24.08 9.29
N ALA A 170 -5.42 23.71 8.13
CA ALA A 170 -6.62 24.33 7.60
C ALA A 170 -7.87 24.09 8.47
N LEU A 171 -8.02 22.88 9.03
CA LEU A 171 -9.09 22.56 9.98
C LEU A 171 -8.95 23.37 11.29
N ILE A 172 -7.76 23.37 11.90
CA ILE A 172 -7.50 24.06 13.17
C ILE A 172 -7.71 25.58 13.01
N GLN A 173 -7.26 26.16 11.90
CA GLN A 173 -7.41 27.60 11.59
C GLN A 173 -8.81 27.99 11.11
N GLY A 174 -9.75 27.04 10.96
CA GLY A 174 -11.09 27.31 10.45
C GLY A 174 -11.18 27.66 8.97
N ARG A 175 -10.10 27.44 8.21
CA ARG A 175 -10.09 27.64 6.74
C ARG A 175 -10.84 26.54 5.99
N ALA A 176 -10.99 25.35 6.61
CA ALA A 176 -11.78 24.24 6.13
C ALA A 176 -12.74 23.76 7.21
N SER A 177 -13.97 23.36 6.83
CA SER A 177 -14.97 22.75 7.73
C SER A 177 -14.78 21.25 7.84
N ALA A 178 -14.18 20.63 6.84
CA ALA A 178 -13.87 19.19 6.79
C ALA A 178 -12.58 18.92 6.03
N ALA A 179 -11.99 17.75 6.27
CA ALA A 179 -10.87 17.22 5.50
C ALA A 179 -10.94 15.70 5.41
N LEU A 180 -10.54 15.14 4.26
CA LEU A 180 -10.31 13.71 4.15
C LEU A 180 -8.90 13.38 4.59
N MET A 181 -8.77 12.66 5.71
CA MET A 181 -7.52 12.43 6.45
C MET A 181 -7.19 10.95 6.54
N ALA A 182 -5.90 10.63 6.46
CA ALA A 182 -5.40 9.28 6.72
C ALA A 182 -4.88 9.14 8.18
N PRO A 183 -4.87 7.92 8.76
CA PRO A 183 -4.11 7.66 9.98
C PRO A 183 -2.59 7.87 9.78
N PRO A 184 -1.88 8.40 10.79
CA PRO A 184 -2.33 8.72 12.13
C PRO A 184 -2.92 10.14 12.30
N ALA A 185 -2.90 10.99 11.26
CA ALA A 185 -3.28 12.40 11.37
C ALA A 185 -4.76 12.62 11.76
N ASP A 186 -5.67 11.75 11.29
CA ASP A 186 -7.08 11.79 11.73
C ASP A 186 -7.20 11.59 13.25
N ARG A 187 -6.41 10.69 13.84
CA ARG A 187 -6.44 10.38 15.28
C ARG A 187 -6.03 11.56 16.14
N GLN A 188 -5.02 12.32 15.69
CA GLN A 188 -4.57 13.51 16.38
C GLN A 188 -5.71 14.54 16.44
N LEU A 189 -6.38 14.84 15.34
CA LEU A 189 -7.51 15.77 15.28
C LEU A 189 -8.67 15.32 16.17
N LEU A 190 -8.98 14.01 16.21
CA LEU A 190 -10.04 13.49 17.09
C LEU A 190 -9.71 13.71 18.58
N LYS A 191 -8.44 13.61 18.99
CA LYS A 191 -7.99 13.95 20.35
C LYS A 191 -8.16 15.45 20.66
N GLU A 192 -8.04 16.31 19.65
CA GLU A 192 -8.24 17.76 19.75
C GLU A 192 -9.72 18.19 19.66
N GLY A 193 -10.66 17.24 19.67
CA GLY A 193 -12.11 17.51 19.72
C GLY A 193 -12.82 17.57 18.36
N PHE A 194 -12.10 17.43 17.25
CA PHE A 194 -12.70 17.25 15.93
C PHE A 194 -13.52 15.95 15.88
N LYS A 195 -14.39 15.81 14.89
CA LYS A 195 -15.28 14.65 14.77
C LYS A 195 -14.95 13.84 13.53
N ARG A 196 -15.02 12.51 13.63
CA ARG A 196 -15.09 11.63 12.48
C ARG A 196 -16.54 11.51 12.04
N LEU A 197 -16.89 12.15 10.93
CA LEU A 197 -18.24 12.07 10.38
C LEU A 197 -18.47 10.75 9.65
N VAL A 198 -17.48 10.32 8.86
CA VAL A 198 -17.50 9.04 8.12
C VAL A 198 -16.13 8.39 8.17
N TYR A 199 -16.07 7.09 8.44
CA TYR A 199 -14.92 6.27 8.10
C TYR A 199 -15.17 5.61 6.73
N VAL A 200 -14.37 5.96 5.76
CA VAL A 200 -14.60 5.56 4.35
C VAL A 200 -14.47 4.05 4.16
N GLY A 201 -13.63 3.40 4.97
CA GLY A 201 -13.46 1.95 4.97
C GLY A 201 -14.72 1.16 5.32
N ASP A 202 -15.65 1.76 6.07
CA ASP A 202 -16.95 1.13 6.36
C ASP A 202 -17.91 1.21 5.18
N VAL A 203 -17.75 2.24 4.34
CA VAL A 203 -18.59 2.50 3.15
C VAL A 203 -18.11 1.71 1.93
N PHE A 204 -16.78 1.65 1.74
CA PHE A 204 -16.12 0.99 0.63
C PHE A 204 -15.25 -0.15 1.15
N LYS A 205 -15.84 -1.35 1.26
CA LYS A 205 -15.18 -2.55 1.77
C LYS A 205 -14.46 -3.31 0.65
N ASN A 206 -13.38 -4.01 1.02
CA ASN A 206 -12.63 -4.92 0.13
C ASN A 206 -12.10 -4.24 -1.14
N ILE A 207 -11.72 -2.96 -1.02
CA ILE A 207 -11.13 -2.20 -2.12
C ILE A 207 -9.64 -2.00 -1.83
N PRO A 208 -8.73 -2.50 -2.67
CA PRO A 208 -7.30 -2.29 -2.47
C PRO A 208 -6.96 -0.80 -2.57
N PHE A 209 -6.43 -0.27 -1.48
CA PHE A 209 -5.98 1.12 -1.42
C PHE A 209 -4.56 1.27 -1.93
N SER A 210 -3.68 0.36 -1.52
CA SER A 210 -2.30 0.28 -2.00
C SER A 210 -1.97 -1.12 -2.50
N ALA A 211 -1.08 -1.18 -3.48
CA ALA A 211 -0.62 -2.41 -4.11
C ALA A 211 0.88 -2.32 -4.42
N MET A 212 1.57 -3.44 -4.48
CA MET A 212 2.92 -3.50 -5.03
C MET A 212 2.82 -3.52 -6.55
N LEU A 213 3.46 -2.56 -7.17
CA LEU A 213 3.43 -2.29 -8.60
C LEU A 213 4.82 -2.42 -9.20
N THR A 214 4.88 -2.83 -10.47
CA THR A 214 6.10 -2.81 -11.29
C THR A 214 5.75 -2.52 -12.75
N MET A 215 6.76 -2.29 -13.60
CA MET A 215 6.57 -2.20 -15.04
C MET A 215 6.58 -3.59 -15.68
N ALA A 216 5.79 -3.80 -16.74
CA ALA A 216 5.80 -5.05 -17.50
C ALA A 216 7.19 -5.42 -17.99
N LYS A 217 8.02 -4.42 -18.34
CA LYS A 217 9.41 -4.60 -18.74
C LYS A 217 10.24 -5.28 -17.64
N VAL A 218 10.10 -4.87 -16.37
CA VAL A 218 10.83 -5.50 -15.25
C VAL A 218 10.44 -6.97 -15.09
N ILE A 219 9.15 -7.29 -15.28
CA ILE A 219 8.69 -8.69 -15.26
C ILE A 219 9.35 -9.53 -16.37
N GLN A 220 9.51 -8.95 -17.56
CA GLN A 220 10.13 -9.63 -18.71
C GLN A 220 11.63 -9.82 -18.55
N GLU A 221 12.32 -8.79 -18.07
CA GLU A 221 13.79 -8.78 -17.97
C GLU A 221 14.30 -9.44 -16.69
N GLU A 222 13.58 -9.28 -15.55
CA GLU A 222 14.02 -9.73 -14.24
C GLU A 222 12.90 -10.46 -13.46
N PRO A 223 12.27 -11.53 -14.01
CA PRO A 223 11.13 -12.20 -13.35
C PRO A 223 11.50 -12.80 -11.99
N ASP A 224 12.75 -13.23 -11.80
CA ASP A 224 13.25 -13.74 -10.52
C ASP A 224 13.34 -12.64 -9.45
N LEU A 225 13.77 -11.42 -9.80
CA LEU A 225 13.73 -10.26 -8.91
C LEU A 225 12.29 -9.95 -8.48
N VAL A 226 11.34 -9.99 -9.42
CA VAL A 226 9.93 -9.73 -9.11
C VAL A 226 9.39 -10.80 -8.16
N GLN A 227 9.67 -12.09 -8.39
CA GLN A 227 9.25 -13.17 -7.49
C GLN A 227 9.82 -12.99 -6.08
N ARG A 228 11.11 -12.71 -5.96
CA ARG A 228 11.78 -12.48 -4.66
C ARG A 228 11.19 -11.26 -3.94
N GLY A 229 10.99 -10.15 -4.65
CA GLY A 229 10.40 -8.94 -4.11
C GLY A 229 8.98 -9.17 -3.58
N VAL A 230 8.14 -9.83 -4.36
CA VAL A 230 6.76 -10.19 -3.95
C VAL A 230 6.79 -11.14 -2.76
N THR A 231 7.67 -12.17 -2.76
CA THR A 231 7.78 -13.10 -1.63
C THR A 231 8.20 -12.38 -0.34
N ALA A 232 9.18 -11.49 -0.40
CA ALA A 232 9.63 -10.70 0.76
C ALA A 232 8.50 -9.84 1.35
N VAL A 233 7.71 -9.18 0.48
CA VAL A 233 6.58 -8.33 0.91
C VAL A 233 5.41 -9.18 1.41
N THR A 234 5.15 -10.34 0.80
CA THR A 234 4.13 -11.28 1.28
C THR A 234 4.47 -11.80 2.68
N LYS A 235 5.74 -12.18 2.94
CA LYS A 235 6.21 -12.56 4.29
C LYS A 235 5.97 -11.44 5.31
N ALA A 236 6.28 -10.21 4.94
CA ALA A 236 6.08 -9.05 5.81
C ALA A 236 4.59 -8.77 6.08
N LEU A 237 3.75 -8.88 5.07
CA LEU A 237 2.31 -8.69 5.18
C LEU A 237 1.70 -9.74 6.13
N LEU A 238 2.04 -11.03 5.95
CA LEU A 238 1.59 -12.12 6.82
C LEU A 238 2.14 -11.95 8.25
N PHE A 239 3.41 -11.58 8.40
CA PHE A 239 4.01 -11.27 9.71
C PHE A 239 3.23 -10.18 10.46
N ILE A 240 2.89 -9.06 9.79
CA ILE A 240 2.11 -7.97 10.39
C ILE A 240 0.73 -8.48 10.81
N ARG A 241 0.07 -9.29 9.98
CA ARG A 241 -1.28 -9.76 10.21
C ARG A 241 -1.39 -10.81 11.32
N GLU A 242 -0.43 -11.74 11.38
CA GLU A 242 -0.49 -12.94 12.23
C GLU A 242 0.25 -12.76 13.57
N ASN A 243 1.23 -11.86 13.63
CA ASN A 243 1.99 -11.56 14.83
C ASN A 243 1.60 -10.19 15.38
N ARG A 244 0.67 -10.17 16.37
CA ARG A 244 0.14 -8.91 16.91
C ARG A 244 1.21 -8.00 17.48
N ASP A 245 2.10 -8.53 18.32
CA ASP A 245 3.13 -7.71 18.98
C ASP A 245 4.16 -7.19 17.97
N GLY A 246 4.60 -8.05 17.06
CA GLY A 246 5.48 -7.65 15.96
C GLY A 246 4.83 -6.66 14.99
N GLY A 247 3.52 -6.81 14.72
CA GLY A 247 2.76 -5.87 13.91
C GLY A 247 2.67 -4.48 14.57
N ILE A 248 2.39 -4.41 15.88
CA ILE A 248 2.39 -3.17 16.66
C ILE A 248 3.79 -2.52 16.64
N GLU A 249 4.86 -3.32 16.83
CA GLU A 249 6.24 -2.82 16.74
C GLU A 249 6.52 -2.18 15.38
N MET A 250 6.07 -2.81 14.29
CA MET A 250 6.25 -2.26 12.95
C MET A 250 5.46 -0.96 12.75
N VAL A 251 4.24 -0.88 13.30
CA VAL A 251 3.44 0.37 13.29
C VAL A 251 4.15 1.49 14.06
N MET A 252 4.68 1.20 15.26
CA MET A 252 5.45 2.18 16.04
C MET A 252 6.65 2.70 15.24
N ARG A 253 7.45 1.79 14.70
CA ARG A 253 8.69 2.11 13.98
C ARG A 253 8.43 2.90 12.70
N HIS A 254 7.48 2.46 11.90
CA HIS A 254 7.18 3.10 10.61
C HIS A 254 6.37 4.37 10.78
N GLY A 255 5.35 4.37 11.64
CA GLY A 255 4.47 5.50 11.90
C GLY A 255 5.08 6.56 12.83
N GLN A 256 6.19 6.23 13.50
CA GLN A 256 6.83 7.10 14.52
C GLN A 256 5.83 7.55 15.60
N VAL A 257 5.04 6.59 16.09
CA VAL A 257 4.02 6.81 17.12
C VAL A 257 4.31 5.97 18.36
N ASP A 258 3.75 6.38 19.50
CA ASP A 258 3.84 5.62 20.75
C ASP A 258 3.07 4.28 20.68
N LYS A 259 3.27 3.43 21.70
CA LYS A 259 2.70 2.08 21.74
C LYS A 259 1.16 2.12 21.84
N GLU A 260 0.59 3.08 22.55
CA GLU A 260 -0.87 3.20 22.71
C GLU A 260 -1.53 3.51 21.35
N VAL A 261 -1.01 4.52 20.66
CA VAL A 261 -1.46 4.92 19.33
C VAL A 261 -1.23 3.78 18.34
N ALA A 262 -0.05 3.14 18.37
CA ALA A 262 0.27 2.02 17.49
C ALA A 262 -0.67 0.84 17.69
N THR A 263 -1.02 0.51 18.92
CA THR A 263 -1.96 -0.57 19.26
C THR A 263 -3.35 -0.26 18.66
N SER A 264 -3.86 0.95 18.89
CA SER A 264 -5.16 1.38 18.35
C SER A 264 -5.19 1.37 16.82
N LEU A 265 -4.09 1.78 16.18
CA LEU A 265 -3.97 1.77 14.71
C LEU A 265 -3.87 0.35 14.17
N TYR A 266 -3.08 -0.51 14.81
CA TYR A 266 -2.95 -1.90 14.43
C TYR A 266 -4.30 -2.63 14.50
N ASP A 267 -5.03 -2.50 15.61
CA ASP A 267 -6.33 -3.15 15.79
C ASP A 267 -7.37 -2.66 14.77
N LEU A 268 -7.29 -1.39 14.36
CA LEU A 268 -8.14 -0.85 13.29
C LEU A 268 -7.79 -1.39 11.89
N MET A 269 -6.50 -1.58 11.61
CA MET A 269 -5.99 -1.75 10.26
C MET A 269 -5.55 -3.19 9.94
N ARG A 270 -5.41 -4.05 10.95
CA ARG A 270 -4.86 -5.40 10.80
C ARG A 270 -5.49 -6.21 9.67
N ASP A 271 -6.82 -6.22 9.60
CA ASP A 271 -7.54 -7.05 8.62
C ASP A 271 -7.43 -6.51 7.19
N ALA A 272 -7.09 -5.23 7.05
CA ALA A 272 -6.80 -4.61 5.76
C ALA A 272 -5.44 -5.04 5.16
N PHE A 273 -4.52 -5.55 5.97
CA PHE A 273 -3.29 -6.20 5.49
C PHE A 273 -3.63 -7.60 4.97
N SER A 274 -4.23 -7.68 3.79
CA SER A 274 -4.71 -8.91 3.17
C SER A 274 -4.03 -9.13 1.83
N PRO A 275 -3.55 -10.35 1.52
CA PRO A 275 -2.98 -10.67 0.21
C PRO A 275 -4.04 -10.96 -0.86
N GLU A 276 -5.31 -10.76 -0.56
CA GLU A 276 -6.39 -11.05 -1.49
C GLU A 276 -6.46 -10.02 -2.61
N LEU A 277 -6.12 -10.41 -3.83
CA LEU A 277 -6.21 -9.59 -5.04
C LEU A 277 -7.27 -10.16 -5.98
N THR A 278 -8.35 -9.39 -6.19
CA THR A 278 -9.44 -9.79 -7.10
C THR A 278 -9.63 -8.76 -8.21
N PRO A 279 -10.02 -9.20 -9.42
CA PRO A 279 -10.38 -8.27 -10.51
C PRO A 279 -11.49 -7.30 -10.11
N GLU A 280 -12.47 -7.77 -9.33
CA GLU A 280 -13.60 -6.97 -8.84
C GLU A 280 -13.11 -5.86 -7.91
N GLY A 281 -12.22 -6.17 -6.96
CA GLY A 281 -11.62 -5.18 -6.05
C GLY A 281 -10.79 -4.13 -6.81
N VAL A 282 -10.03 -4.56 -7.82
CA VAL A 282 -9.26 -3.65 -8.69
C VAL A 282 -10.18 -2.77 -9.53
N MET A 283 -11.30 -3.33 -10.06
CA MET A 283 -12.30 -2.56 -10.78
C MET A 283 -12.98 -1.53 -9.88
N LEU A 284 -13.41 -1.92 -8.67
CA LEU A 284 -13.98 -0.99 -7.70
C LEU A 284 -13.00 0.14 -7.34
N ARG A 285 -11.71 -0.19 -7.24
CA ARG A 285 -10.67 0.84 -7.03
C ARG A 285 -10.55 1.77 -8.24
N ALA A 286 -10.62 1.24 -9.46
CA ALA A 286 -10.60 2.03 -10.68
C ALA A 286 -11.80 2.98 -10.76
N GLU A 287 -13.00 2.53 -10.40
CA GLU A 287 -14.21 3.36 -10.37
C GLU A 287 -14.06 4.60 -9.47
N LEU A 288 -13.36 4.46 -8.32
CA LEU A 288 -13.08 5.62 -7.45
C LEU A 288 -12.21 6.67 -8.16
N GLU A 289 -11.27 6.25 -9.00
CA GLU A 289 -10.41 7.18 -9.75
C GLU A 289 -11.14 7.74 -10.99
N ILE A 290 -11.93 6.91 -11.66
CA ILE A 290 -12.74 7.29 -12.84
C ILE A 290 -13.79 8.36 -12.46
N ALA A 291 -14.31 8.34 -11.24
CA ALA A 291 -15.30 9.32 -10.77
C ALA A 291 -14.85 10.79 -10.91
N THR A 292 -13.56 11.05 -11.08
CA THR A 292 -13.01 12.40 -11.26
C THR A 292 -12.63 12.74 -12.71
N LEU A 293 -12.81 11.80 -13.64
CA LEU A 293 -12.45 11.95 -15.05
C LEU A 293 -13.63 12.50 -15.86
N LYS A 294 -13.33 13.29 -16.89
CA LYS A 294 -14.34 13.79 -17.83
C LYS A 294 -14.87 12.69 -18.75
N GLU A 295 -13.99 11.76 -19.13
CA GLU A 295 -14.31 10.63 -20.00
C GLU A 295 -13.98 9.33 -19.28
N ARG A 296 -14.86 8.34 -19.45
CA ARG A 296 -14.66 7.01 -18.86
C ARG A 296 -13.65 6.23 -19.69
N PRO A 297 -12.50 5.85 -19.15
CA PRO A 297 -11.54 5.02 -19.86
C PRO A 297 -12.06 3.59 -20.03
N ASN A 298 -11.64 2.94 -21.11
CA ASN A 298 -11.79 1.49 -21.23
C ASN A 298 -10.69 0.82 -20.38
N PHE A 299 -11.08 0.20 -19.28
CA PHE A 299 -10.15 -0.41 -18.31
C PHE A 299 -10.59 -1.84 -18.00
N ASP A 300 -9.71 -2.79 -18.33
CA ASP A 300 -9.85 -4.19 -17.92
C ASP A 300 -8.83 -4.50 -16.82
N PRO A 301 -9.25 -4.74 -15.57
CA PRO A 301 -8.35 -5.08 -14.47
C PRO A 301 -7.41 -6.24 -14.78
N LYS A 302 -7.92 -7.27 -15.49
CA LYS A 302 -7.15 -8.49 -15.79
C LYS A 302 -5.93 -8.22 -16.66
N ALA A 303 -6.00 -7.21 -17.54
CA ALA A 303 -4.89 -6.82 -18.39
C ALA A 303 -3.71 -6.21 -17.61
N PHE A 304 -3.98 -5.69 -16.41
CA PHE A 304 -2.97 -5.03 -15.56
C PHE A 304 -2.56 -5.86 -14.33
N MET A 305 -3.26 -6.97 -14.04
CA MET A 305 -2.92 -7.86 -12.92
C MET A 305 -1.93 -8.94 -13.36
N ASP A 306 -0.92 -9.19 -12.53
CA ASP A 306 -0.02 -10.33 -12.65
C ASP A 306 0.18 -10.97 -11.26
N ASP A 307 -0.82 -11.73 -10.84
CA ASP A 307 -0.89 -12.35 -9.52
C ASP A 307 -0.14 -13.68 -9.41
N ARG A 308 0.49 -14.16 -10.48
CA ARG A 308 1.26 -15.44 -10.47
C ARG A 308 2.35 -15.44 -9.42
N PHE A 309 3.05 -14.31 -9.23
CA PHE A 309 4.11 -14.16 -8.24
C PHE A 309 3.58 -14.24 -6.80
N LEU A 310 2.42 -13.62 -6.54
CA LEU A 310 1.73 -13.71 -5.26
C LEU A 310 1.25 -15.14 -4.97
N LYS A 311 0.63 -15.80 -5.96
CA LYS A 311 0.19 -17.20 -5.84
C LYS A 311 1.36 -18.12 -5.50
N ASN A 312 2.53 -17.92 -6.13
CA ASN A 312 3.73 -18.67 -5.82
C ASN A 312 4.25 -18.38 -4.40
N ALA A 313 4.28 -17.12 -3.99
CA ALA A 313 4.71 -16.72 -2.64
C ALA A 313 3.82 -17.32 -1.55
N LEU A 314 2.50 -17.39 -1.76
CA LEU A 314 1.55 -17.98 -0.82
C LEU A 314 1.62 -19.50 -0.72
N ARG A 315 2.03 -20.19 -1.79
CA ARG A 315 2.23 -21.66 -1.78
C ARG A 315 3.48 -22.10 -1.02
N SER A 316 4.47 -21.22 -0.88
CA SER A 316 5.76 -21.53 -0.26
C SER A 316 6.21 -20.39 0.65
N PRO A 317 5.47 -20.05 1.72
CA PRO A 317 5.76 -18.88 2.55
C PRO A 317 7.08 -18.98 3.34
N GLY A 318 7.74 -20.12 3.33
CA GLY A 318 8.97 -20.41 4.09
C GLY A 318 10.20 -20.79 3.28
N ARG A 319 10.16 -20.73 1.95
CA ARG A 319 11.31 -21.05 1.09
C ARG A 319 11.87 -19.84 0.40
#